data_25f9c2ec8dd4ba8c1823b7c74a3e6314
#
_entry.id   25f9c2ec8dd4ba8c1823b7c74a3e6314
#
_cell.length_a   1.000
_cell.length_b   1.000
_cell.length_c   1.000
_cell.angle_alpha   90.00
_cell.angle_beta   90.00
_cell.angle_gamma   90.00
#
_symmetry.space_group_name_H-M   'P 1'
#
loop_
_entity.id
_entity.type
_entity.pdbx_description
1 polymer ?
#
loop_
_entity_poly.entity_id
_entity_poly.type
_entity_poly.pdbx_seq_one_letter_code
_entity_poly.pdbx_strand_id
1 'polypeptide(L)'
;MYDSETLAGLEALKNALRESDAFKVKAALEELYPAQILEHWSEFTPEHRLPILTLLSPSEAAEVFSHLEEAEQAELLEALPPWRVKELLEELSLDDLADTINAVEVEKSPEAAEALLRQLDPLTRAEVEELVEYEEDEAGGIMTSEYIAVRDYMRVEEVFRFLRREAPDAEQIYVIYVVDAEEHLQGVLTLRDLIVADPKTRVSEIMNPDVIYVRDDTDQEEVARLMADYNFTVLPVVDEDKKLVGIVTIDDVVDVIEEEATEDIYRLGAVESPELVYSKSSVWKGFVA
;
A
#
# COMPACT_ATOMS: atom_id res chain seq x y z
N MET A 1 21.35 -3.42 12.70
CA MET A 1 22.48 -4.37 12.88
C MET A 1 21.85 -5.75 12.93
N TYR A 2 21.87 -6.45 11.79
CA TYR A 2 21.28 -7.79 11.70
C TYR A 2 22.03 -8.77 12.58
N ASP A 3 21.30 -9.73 13.10
CA ASP A 3 21.92 -10.83 13.84
C ASP A 3 22.62 -11.80 12.86
N SER A 4 23.40 -12.71 13.40
CA SER A 4 24.15 -13.67 12.59
C SER A 4 23.26 -14.68 11.84
N GLU A 5 21.98 -14.79 12.22
CA GLU A 5 21.00 -15.70 11.61
C GLU A 5 20.47 -15.12 10.30
N THR A 6 20.13 -13.82 10.27
CA THR A 6 19.70 -13.14 9.04
C THR A 6 20.76 -13.17 7.95
N LEU A 7 22.03 -12.85 8.31
CA LEU A 7 23.15 -12.91 7.35
C LEU A 7 23.37 -14.33 6.82
N ALA A 8 23.21 -15.35 7.65
CA ALA A 8 23.31 -16.76 7.23
C ALA A 8 22.16 -17.16 6.28
N GLY A 9 20.93 -16.69 6.54
CA GLY A 9 19.77 -16.89 5.68
C GLY A 9 19.97 -16.27 4.29
N LEU A 10 20.42 -15.02 4.23
CA LEU A 10 20.71 -14.33 2.96
C LEU A 10 21.82 -15.01 2.15
N GLU A 11 22.89 -15.45 2.80
CA GLU A 11 23.94 -16.21 2.13
C GLU A 11 23.44 -17.57 1.63
N ALA A 12 22.59 -18.24 2.40
CA ALA A 12 21.93 -19.49 1.97
C ALA A 12 21.03 -19.25 0.74
N LEU A 13 20.23 -18.17 0.74
CA LEU A 13 19.41 -17.78 -0.39
C LEU A 13 20.25 -17.51 -1.64
N LYS A 14 21.29 -16.68 -1.53
CA LYS A 14 22.21 -16.38 -2.66
C LYS A 14 22.86 -17.62 -3.24
N ASN A 15 23.28 -18.56 -2.39
CA ASN A 15 23.89 -19.82 -2.83
C ASN A 15 22.86 -20.71 -3.54
N ALA A 16 21.65 -20.84 -2.97
CA ALA A 16 20.57 -21.63 -3.55
C ALA A 16 20.13 -21.09 -4.93
N LEU A 17 20.08 -19.75 -5.10
CA LEU A 17 19.80 -19.10 -6.38
C LEU A 17 20.88 -19.40 -7.43
N ARG A 18 22.17 -19.33 -7.05
CA ARG A 18 23.28 -19.69 -7.95
C ARG A 18 23.24 -21.16 -8.38
N GLU A 19 22.79 -22.05 -7.48
CA GLU A 19 22.63 -23.47 -7.80
C GLU A 19 21.35 -23.75 -8.60
N SER A 20 20.45 -22.78 -8.75
CA SER A 20 19.12 -22.93 -9.37
C SER A 20 18.30 -24.04 -8.72
N ASP A 21 18.46 -24.24 -7.42
CA ASP A 21 17.76 -25.26 -6.61
C ASP A 21 16.51 -24.64 -5.94
N ALA A 22 15.35 -24.79 -6.60
CA ALA A 22 14.10 -24.20 -6.13
C ALA A 22 13.71 -24.67 -4.72
N PHE A 23 14.05 -25.89 -4.32
CA PHE A 23 13.75 -26.39 -2.99
C PHE A 23 14.59 -25.68 -1.92
N LYS A 24 15.89 -25.47 -2.19
CA LYS A 24 16.76 -24.74 -1.28
C LYS A 24 16.42 -23.24 -1.25
N VAL A 25 16.03 -22.66 -2.39
CA VAL A 25 15.55 -21.25 -2.45
C VAL A 25 14.34 -21.08 -1.56
N LYS A 26 13.32 -21.93 -1.69
CA LYS A 26 12.13 -21.87 -0.86
C LYS A 26 12.45 -22.04 0.63
N ALA A 27 13.30 -23.02 0.98
CA ALA A 27 13.69 -23.22 2.37
C ALA A 27 14.48 -22.04 2.96
N ALA A 28 15.28 -21.33 2.15
CA ALA A 28 16.00 -20.14 2.59
C ALA A 28 15.06 -18.92 2.73
N LEU A 29 14.05 -18.79 1.88
CA LEU A 29 13.02 -17.73 1.97
C LEU A 29 12.16 -17.88 3.22
N GLU A 30 11.81 -19.10 3.63
CA GLU A 30 11.04 -19.39 4.86
C GLU A 30 11.76 -18.93 6.16
N GLU A 31 13.07 -18.66 6.10
CA GLU A 31 13.88 -18.16 7.23
C GLU A 31 14.08 -16.63 7.19
N LEU A 32 13.54 -15.93 6.20
CA LEU A 32 13.72 -14.49 5.99
C LEU A 32 12.37 -13.76 6.00
N TYR A 33 12.34 -12.58 6.57
CA TYR A 33 11.21 -11.68 6.45
C TYR A 33 11.27 -10.86 5.14
N PRO A 34 10.13 -10.46 4.56
CA PRO A 34 10.07 -9.61 3.36
C PRO A 34 10.99 -8.37 3.45
N ALA A 35 10.96 -7.63 4.55
CA ALA A 35 11.81 -6.46 4.77
C ALA A 35 13.32 -6.78 4.66
N GLN A 36 13.77 -7.97 5.08
CA GLN A 36 15.17 -8.40 4.96
C GLN A 36 15.55 -8.72 3.50
N ILE A 37 14.60 -9.21 2.73
CA ILE A 37 14.76 -9.46 1.29
C ILE A 37 14.87 -8.12 0.55
N LEU A 38 13.98 -7.17 0.87
CA LEU A 38 13.93 -5.82 0.29
C LEU A 38 15.23 -5.06 0.54
N GLU A 39 15.74 -5.02 1.77
CA GLU A 39 17.00 -4.32 2.08
C GLU A 39 18.19 -4.81 1.24
N HIS A 40 18.15 -6.08 0.84
CA HIS A 40 19.19 -6.68 0.00
C HIS A 40 18.77 -6.87 -1.47
N TRP A 41 17.62 -6.29 -1.87
CA TRP A 41 17.06 -6.49 -3.20
C TRP A 41 18.01 -6.11 -4.33
N SER A 42 18.75 -5.01 -4.17
CA SER A 42 19.73 -4.55 -5.15
C SER A 42 20.92 -5.51 -5.36
N GLU A 43 21.15 -6.44 -4.44
CA GLU A 43 22.20 -7.45 -4.55
C GLU A 43 21.78 -8.66 -5.39
N PHE A 44 20.47 -8.81 -5.65
CA PHE A 44 19.94 -9.87 -6.50
C PHE A 44 19.90 -9.42 -7.96
N THR A 45 20.40 -10.28 -8.85
CA THR A 45 20.29 -10.03 -10.29
C THR A 45 18.85 -10.22 -10.77
N PRO A 46 18.42 -9.60 -11.89
CA PRO A 46 17.08 -9.81 -12.44
C PRO A 46 16.68 -11.29 -12.58
N GLU A 47 17.65 -12.16 -12.93
CA GLU A 47 17.44 -13.62 -13.04
C GLU A 47 17.17 -14.27 -11.67
N HIS A 48 17.61 -13.67 -10.57
CA HIS A 48 17.37 -14.15 -9.21
C HIS A 48 16.05 -13.62 -8.60
N ARG A 49 15.61 -12.44 -9.00
CA ARG A 49 14.39 -11.78 -8.48
C ARG A 49 13.12 -12.56 -8.85
N LEU A 50 13.03 -13.07 -10.08
CA LEU A 50 11.90 -13.89 -10.52
C LEU A 50 11.68 -15.17 -9.67
N PRO A 51 12.69 -16.02 -9.42
CA PRO A 51 12.57 -17.14 -8.50
C PRO A 51 12.15 -16.74 -7.08
N ILE A 52 12.65 -15.61 -6.55
CA ILE A 52 12.29 -15.11 -5.23
C ILE A 52 10.78 -14.84 -5.19
N LEU A 53 10.26 -13.96 -6.06
CA LEU A 53 8.84 -13.63 -6.11
C LEU A 53 7.96 -14.86 -6.46
N THR A 54 8.47 -15.81 -7.22
CA THR A 54 7.71 -17.01 -7.58
C THR A 54 7.57 -18.00 -6.42
N LEU A 55 8.55 -18.07 -5.51
CA LEU A 55 8.63 -19.09 -4.46
C LEU A 55 8.24 -18.60 -3.06
N LEU A 56 8.17 -17.30 -2.82
CA LEU A 56 7.55 -16.71 -1.63
C LEU A 56 6.08 -17.14 -1.51
N SER A 57 5.50 -17.08 -0.32
CA SER A 57 4.05 -17.18 -0.18
C SER A 57 3.37 -16.02 -0.96
N PRO A 58 2.08 -16.11 -1.33
CA PRO A 58 1.40 -15.03 -2.03
C PRO A 58 1.51 -13.68 -1.31
N SER A 59 1.17 -13.65 -0.02
CA SER A 59 1.22 -12.44 0.81
C SER A 59 2.63 -11.85 0.94
N GLU A 60 3.66 -12.68 1.22
CA GLU A 60 5.05 -12.19 1.29
C GLU A 60 5.56 -11.66 -0.05
N ALA A 61 5.08 -12.23 -1.16
CA ALA A 61 5.46 -11.74 -2.48
C ALA A 61 4.77 -10.41 -2.81
N ALA A 62 3.52 -10.21 -2.38
CA ALA A 62 2.82 -8.93 -2.49
C ALA A 62 3.55 -7.87 -1.67
N GLU A 63 3.89 -8.16 -0.41
CA GLU A 63 4.65 -7.25 0.46
C GLU A 63 6.04 -6.88 -0.10
N VAL A 64 6.75 -7.80 -0.74
CA VAL A 64 8.01 -7.47 -1.43
C VAL A 64 7.75 -6.67 -2.70
N PHE A 65 6.71 -7.00 -3.44
CA PHE A 65 6.42 -6.42 -4.74
C PHE A 65 5.95 -4.97 -4.64
N SER A 66 5.07 -4.64 -3.68
CA SER A 66 4.54 -3.28 -3.51
C SER A 66 5.64 -2.25 -3.23
N HIS A 67 6.68 -2.62 -2.51
CA HIS A 67 7.82 -1.74 -2.20
C HIS A 67 8.90 -1.65 -3.31
N LEU A 68 8.66 -2.21 -4.50
CA LEU A 68 9.60 -2.09 -5.62
C LEU A 68 9.32 -0.84 -6.44
N GLU A 69 10.36 -0.31 -7.08
CA GLU A 69 10.21 0.78 -8.04
C GLU A 69 9.22 0.43 -9.16
N GLU A 70 8.36 1.35 -9.56
CA GLU A 70 7.30 1.18 -10.57
C GLU A 70 7.78 0.50 -11.87
N ALA A 71 8.93 0.98 -12.40
CA ALA A 71 9.51 0.41 -13.60
C ALA A 71 9.91 -1.07 -13.42
N GLU A 72 10.35 -1.44 -12.22
CA GLU A 72 10.69 -2.83 -11.90
C GLU A 72 9.43 -3.67 -11.71
N GLN A 73 8.40 -3.15 -11.07
CA GLN A 73 7.10 -3.81 -10.95
C GLN A 73 6.55 -4.18 -12.32
N ALA A 74 6.51 -3.22 -13.26
CA ALA A 74 6.05 -3.42 -14.61
C ALA A 74 6.87 -4.46 -15.40
N GLU A 75 8.21 -4.51 -15.20
CA GLU A 75 9.08 -5.52 -15.81
C GLU A 75 8.82 -6.92 -15.24
N LEU A 76 8.65 -7.03 -13.92
CA LEU A 76 8.43 -8.29 -13.22
C LEU A 76 7.08 -8.90 -13.56
N LEU A 77 6.01 -8.09 -13.67
CA LEU A 77 4.69 -8.57 -14.08
C LEU A 77 4.70 -9.18 -15.50
N GLU A 78 5.49 -8.63 -16.41
CA GLU A 78 5.65 -9.21 -17.76
C GLU A 78 6.41 -10.54 -17.75
N ALA A 79 7.37 -10.67 -16.81
CA ALA A 79 8.26 -11.84 -16.73
C ALA A 79 7.70 -12.98 -15.87
N LEU A 80 6.82 -12.68 -14.90
CA LEU A 80 6.22 -13.66 -14.03
C LEU A 80 5.22 -14.57 -14.77
N PRO A 81 5.07 -15.84 -14.35
CA PRO A 81 4.06 -16.71 -14.95
C PRO A 81 2.64 -16.20 -14.62
N PRO A 82 1.66 -16.33 -15.55
CA PRO A 82 0.32 -15.74 -15.38
C PRO A 82 -0.41 -16.15 -14.10
N TRP A 83 -0.18 -17.36 -13.60
CA TRP A 83 -0.80 -17.81 -12.35
C TRP A 83 -0.24 -17.04 -11.14
N ARG A 84 1.04 -16.65 -11.21
CA ARG A 84 1.68 -15.91 -10.13
C ARG A 84 1.29 -14.43 -10.15
N VAL A 85 1.18 -13.84 -11.35
CA VAL A 85 0.63 -12.49 -11.53
C VAL A 85 -0.76 -12.41 -10.89
N LYS A 86 -1.62 -13.39 -11.18
CA LYS A 86 -2.97 -13.41 -10.59
C LYS A 86 -2.95 -13.50 -9.07
N GLU A 87 -2.16 -14.41 -8.48
CA GLU A 87 -2.02 -14.51 -7.02
C GLU A 87 -1.50 -13.21 -6.40
N LEU A 88 -0.57 -12.54 -7.07
CA LEU A 88 0.00 -11.28 -6.63
C LEU A 88 -1.06 -10.17 -6.60
N LEU A 89 -1.82 -10.02 -7.70
CA LEU A 89 -2.89 -9.02 -7.79
C LEU A 89 -4.05 -9.28 -6.80
N GLU A 90 -4.26 -10.54 -6.37
CA GLU A 90 -5.27 -10.90 -5.37
C GLU A 90 -4.83 -10.61 -3.91
N GLU A 91 -3.53 -10.41 -3.67
CA GLU A 91 -2.96 -10.18 -2.34
C GLU A 91 -2.52 -8.72 -2.11
N LEU A 92 -2.39 -7.91 -3.18
CA LEU A 92 -2.11 -6.48 -3.04
C LEU A 92 -3.31 -5.75 -2.44
N SER A 93 -3.05 -4.75 -1.60
CA SER A 93 -4.05 -3.77 -1.17
C SER A 93 -4.61 -2.98 -2.35
N LEU A 94 -5.73 -2.30 -2.20
CA LEU A 94 -6.38 -1.64 -3.34
C LEU A 94 -5.58 -0.43 -3.86
N ASP A 95 -4.91 0.30 -2.99
CA ASP A 95 -3.99 1.39 -3.31
C ASP A 95 -2.74 0.87 -4.03
N ASP A 96 -2.00 -0.09 -3.46
CA ASP A 96 -0.86 -0.76 -4.13
C ASP A 96 -1.24 -1.31 -5.51
N LEU A 97 -2.47 -1.81 -5.64
CA LEU A 97 -2.98 -2.33 -6.89
C LEU A 97 -3.26 -1.20 -7.90
N ALA A 98 -3.79 -0.06 -7.46
CA ALA A 98 -4.00 1.12 -8.29
C ALA A 98 -2.65 1.67 -8.78
N ASP A 99 -1.65 1.79 -7.90
CA ASP A 99 -0.31 2.23 -8.24
C ASP A 99 0.37 1.28 -9.23
N THR A 100 0.23 -0.02 -9.01
CA THR A 100 0.72 -1.05 -9.96
C THR A 100 0.08 -0.90 -11.34
N ILE A 101 -1.23 -0.60 -11.43
CA ILE A 101 -1.93 -0.39 -12.70
C ILE A 101 -1.43 0.89 -13.39
N ASN A 102 -1.28 2.00 -12.64
CA ASN A 102 -0.73 3.26 -13.14
C ASN A 102 0.70 3.06 -13.66
N ALA A 103 1.56 2.39 -12.88
CA ALA A 103 2.93 2.08 -13.28
C ALA A 103 2.99 1.27 -14.59
N VAL A 104 2.13 0.27 -14.75
CA VAL A 104 2.06 -0.52 -15.99
C VAL A 104 1.51 0.30 -17.16
N GLU A 105 0.56 1.21 -16.93
CA GLU A 105 0.07 2.10 -17.97
C GLU A 105 1.17 3.02 -18.49
N VAL A 106 1.94 3.62 -17.61
CA VAL A 106 3.04 4.56 -17.92
C VAL A 106 4.24 3.84 -18.54
N GLU A 107 4.70 2.75 -17.93
CA GLU A 107 5.95 2.08 -18.32
C GLU A 107 5.77 1.13 -19.52
N LYS A 108 4.58 0.62 -19.75
CA LYS A 108 4.28 -0.32 -20.83
C LYS A 108 3.24 0.24 -21.81
N SER A 109 1.99 0.19 -21.46
CA SER A 109 0.89 0.73 -22.28
C SER A 109 -0.47 0.65 -21.57
N PRO A 110 -1.47 1.46 -21.99
CA PRO A 110 -2.84 1.33 -21.52
C PRO A 110 -3.45 -0.04 -21.75
N GLU A 111 -3.08 -0.72 -22.85
CA GLU A 111 -3.58 -2.06 -23.15
C GLU A 111 -3.04 -3.12 -22.19
N ALA A 112 -1.81 -2.94 -21.68
CA ALA A 112 -1.22 -3.81 -20.68
C ALA A 112 -1.91 -3.62 -19.32
N ALA A 113 -2.14 -2.39 -18.87
CA ALA A 113 -2.90 -2.06 -17.67
C ALA A 113 -4.32 -2.64 -17.72
N GLU A 114 -5.04 -2.43 -18.82
CA GLU A 114 -6.38 -3.01 -19.04
C GLU A 114 -6.37 -4.55 -19.03
N ALA A 115 -5.27 -5.17 -19.46
CA ALA A 115 -5.14 -6.64 -19.40
C ALA A 115 -4.95 -7.16 -17.96
N LEU A 116 -4.36 -6.38 -17.08
CA LEU A 116 -4.28 -6.69 -15.63
C LEU A 116 -5.64 -6.49 -14.96
N LEU A 117 -6.30 -5.34 -15.17
CA LEU A 117 -7.64 -5.06 -14.67
C LEU A 117 -8.67 -6.14 -15.01
N ARG A 118 -8.56 -6.76 -16.19
CA ARG A 118 -9.42 -7.89 -16.57
C ARG A 118 -9.20 -9.18 -15.79
N GLN A 119 -8.11 -9.30 -15.08
CA GLN A 119 -7.82 -10.48 -14.23
C GLN A 119 -8.47 -10.37 -12.87
N LEU A 120 -8.80 -9.14 -12.43
CA LEU A 120 -9.47 -8.87 -11.17
C LEU A 120 -10.94 -9.31 -11.22
N ASP A 121 -11.51 -9.59 -10.07
CA ASP A 121 -12.96 -9.77 -9.97
C ASP A 121 -13.68 -8.42 -10.21
N PRO A 122 -14.97 -8.43 -10.58
CA PRO A 122 -15.65 -7.20 -10.99
C PRO A 122 -15.80 -6.13 -9.89
N LEU A 123 -15.75 -6.51 -8.60
CA LEU A 123 -15.89 -5.56 -7.48
C LEU A 123 -14.55 -4.87 -7.26
N THR A 124 -13.48 -5.63 -7.04
CA THR A 124 -12.10 -5.12 -6.91
C THR A 124 -11.72 -4.25 -8.10
N ARG A 125 -12.07 -4.68 -9.30
CA ARG A 125 -11.83 -3.89 -10.51
C ARG A 125 -12.50 -2.52 -10.47
N ALA A 126 -13.76 -2.43 -10.04
CA ALA A 126 -14.48 -1.16 -9.98
C ALA A 126 -13.88 -0.22 -8.92
N GLU A 127 -13.42 -0.76 -7.79
CA GLU A 127 -12.76 -0.01 -6.73
C GLU A 127 -11.39 0.52 -7.20
N VAL A 128 -10.59 -0.30 -7.87
CA VAL A 128 -9.30 0.12 -8.44
C VAL A 128 -9.49 1.15 -9.55
N GLU A 129 -10.47 0.96 -10.46
CA GLU A 129 -10.78 1.95 -11.51
C GLU A 129 -11.19 3.31 -10.92
N GLU A 130 -11.78 3.36 -9.71
CA GLU A 130 -12.10 4.59 -9.00
C GLU A 130 -10.83 5.23 -8.40
N LEU A 131 -9.93 4.44 -7.80
CA LEU A 131 -8.69 4.94 -7.20
C LEU A 131 -7.72 5.49 -8.26
N VAL A 132 -7.59 4.85 -9.39
CA VAL A 132 -6.75 5.31 -10.54
C VAL A 132 -7.17 6.67 -11.11
N GLU A 133 -8.40 7.15 -10.84
CA GLU A 133 -8.86 8.47 -11.30
C GLU A 133 -8.27 9.65 -10.49
N TYR A 134 -7.69 9.40 -9.29
CA TYR A 134 -7.08 10.44 -8.46
C TYR A 134 -5.66 10.78 -8.93
N GLU A 135 -5.21 12.01 -8.63
CA GLU A 135 -3.83 12.43 -8.89
C GLU A 135 -2.89 11.79 -7.83
N GLU A 136 -1.72 11.30 -8.26
CA GLU A 136 -0.79 10.52 -7.43
C GLU A 136 -0.25 11.32 -6.22
N ASP A 137 -0.14 12.65 -6.32
CA ASP A 137 0.38 13.55 -5.29
C ASP A 137 -0.69 14.13 -4.35
N GLU A 138 -1.93 13.63 -4.43
CA GLU A 138 -3.05 14.02 -3.58
C GLU A 138 -3.45 12.91 -2.61
N ALA A 139 -4.21 13.25 -1.56
CA ALA A 139 -4.71 12.28 -0.58
C ALA A 139 -5.52 11.15 -1.23
N GLY A 140 -6.21 11.44 -2.33
CA GLY A 140 -6.94 10.44 -3.11
C GLY A 140 -6.05 9.42 -3.79
N GLY A 141 -4.82 9.83 -4.20
CA GLY A 141 -3.84 8.96 -4.85
C GLY A 141 -3.15 8.00 -3.88
N ILE A 142 -3.00 8.41 -2.61
CA ILE A 142 -2.31 7.61 -1.57
C ILE A 142 -3.30 6.96 -0.58
N MET A 143 -4.61 6.93 -0.86
CA MET A 143 -5.62 6.36 0.02
C MET A 143 -6.02 4.96 -0.40
N THR A 144 -6.40 4.14 0.58
CA THR A 144 -7.12 2.90 0.33
C THR A 144 -8.61 3.04 0.64
N SER A 145 -9.47 2.33 -0.08
CA SER A 145 -10.89 2.21 0.23
C SER A 145 -11.21 1.04 1.17
N GLU A 146 -10.23 0.30 1.65
CA GLU A 146 -10.37 -0.87 2.54
C GLU A 146 -10.52 -0.48 4.01
N TYR A 147 -11.46 0.39 4.31
CA TYR A 147 -11.75 0.86 5.65
C TYR A 147 -13.03 0.27 6.25
N ILE A 148 -13.16 0.36 7.56
CA ILE A 148 -14.39 -0.05 8.27
C ILE A 148 -15.25 1.17 8.60
N ALA A 149 -16.45 1.22 8.01
CA ALA A 149 -17.48 2.20 8.34
C ALA A 149 -18.73 1.52 8.90
N VAL A 150 -19.31 2.14 9.94
CA VAL A 150 -20.54 1.68 10.57
C VAL A 150 -21.55 2.81 10.66
N ARG A 151 -22.83 2.48 10.75
CA ARG A 151 -23.92 3.47 10.86
C ARG A 151 -24.08 3.95 12.31
N ASP A 152 -24.33 5.23 12.49
CA ASP A 152 -24.51 5.90 13.78
C ASP A 152 -25.61 5.29 14.66
N TYR A 153 -26.65 4.75 14.03
CA TYR A 153 -27.78 4.11 14.71
C TYR A 153 -27.52 2.67 15.17
N MET A 154 -26.44 2.02 14.70
CA MET A 154 -26.10 0.64 15.09
C MET A 154 -25.79 0.54 16.58
N ARG A 155 -26.03 -0.66 17.14
CA ARG A 155 -25.61 -0.99 18.52
C ARG A 155 -24.25 -1.66 18.51
N VAL A 156 -23.54 -1.55 19.60
CA VAL A 156 -22.22 -2.19 19.79
C VAL A 156 -22.24 -3.68 19.43
N GLU A 157 -23.27 -4.43 19.88
CA GLU A 157 -23.40 -5.86 19.52
C GLU A 157 -23.61 -6.11 18.02
N GLU A 158 -24.19 -5.15 17.29
CA GLU A 158 -24.38 -5.22 15.83
C GLU A 158 -23.07 -4.92 15.11
N VAL A 159 -22.33 -3.93 15.61
CA VAL A 159 -20.98 -3.62 15.10
C VAL A 159 -20.05 -4.83 15.23
N PHE A 160 -20.01 -5.51 16.39
CA PHE A 160 -19.20 -6.73 16.52
C PHE A 160 -19.59 -7.87 15.58
N ARG A 161 -20.89 -7.98 15.22
CA ARG A 161 -21.34 -8.95 14.22
C ARG A 161 -20.91 -8.55 12.81
N PHE A 162 -20.92 -7.27 12.52
CA PHE A 162 -20.45 -6.69 11.27
C PHE A 162 -18.93 -6.90 11.12
N LEU A 163 -18.13 -6.48 12.12
CA LEU A 163 -16.67 -6.64 12.10
C LEU A 163 -16.23 -8.08 11.86
N ARG A 164 -16.88 -9.08 12.47
CA ARG A 164 -16.50 -10.49 12.25
C ARG A 164 -16.71 -10.98 10.82
N ARG A 165 -17.46 -10.26 10.02
CA ARG A 165 -17.72 -10.58 8.62
C ARG A 165 -16.84 -9.78 7.69
N GLU A 166 -16.68 -8.48 7.92
CA GLU A 166 -16.00 -7.55 7.04
C GLU A 166 -14.51 -7.31 7.40
N ALA A 167 -14.13 -7.48 8.67
CA ALA A 167 -12.76 -7.20 9.11
C ALA A 167 -11.63 -8.01 8.44
N PRO A 168 -11.87 -9.20 7.88
CA PRO A 168 -10.82 -9.90 7.14
C PRO A 168 -10.33 -9.18 5.88
N ASP A 169 -11.18 -8.30 5.31
CA ASP A 169 -10.91 -7.62 4.04
C ASP A 169 -10.59 -6.13 4.27
N ALA A 170 -10.41 -5.68 5.51
CA ALA A 170 -10.10 -4.30 5.84
C ALA A 170 -8.61 -4.13 6.12
N GLU A 171 -8.01 -3.06 5.60
CA GLU A 171 -6.60 -2.69 5.81
C GLU A 171 -6.26 -2.62 7.30
N GLN A 172 -7.13 -1.99 8.09
CA GLN A 172 -6.99 -1.95 9.53
C GLN A 172 -8.34 -2.01 10.27
N ILE A 173 -8.36 -2.54 11.50
CA ILE A 173 -9.55 -2.71 12.33
C ILE A 173 -9.55 -1.89 13.62
N TYR A 174 -8.49 -1.15 13.89
CA TYR A 174 -8.33 -0.44 15.17
C TYR A 174 -9.15 0.83 15.24
N VAL A 175 -9.36 1.48 14.10
CA VAL A 175 -10.17 2.69 13.94
C VAL A 175 -11.38 2.35 13.07
N ILE A 176 -12.56 2.76 13.53
CA ILE A 176 -13.83 2.48 12.88
C ILE A 176 -14.53 3.81 12.67
N TYR A 177 -14.87 4.09 11.44
CA TYR A 177 -15.55 5.33 11.07
C TYR A 177 -17.05 5.19 11.23
N VAL A 178 -17.68 6.30 11.57
CA VAL A 178 -19.13 6.35 11.74
C VAL A 178 -19.70 7.28 10.68
N VAL A 179 -20.63 6.75 9.90
CA VAL A 179 -21.26 7.48 8.79
C VAL A 179 -22.79 7.48 8.93
N ASP A 180 -23.42 8.48 8.34
CA ASP A 180 -24.88 8.53 8.21
C ASP A 180 -25.41 7.68 7.03
N ALA A 181 -26.70 7.80 6.71
CA ALA A 181 -27.33 7.03 5.63
C ALA A 181 -26.83 7.41 4.23
N GLU A 182 -26.34 8.62 4.08
CA GLU A 182 -25.80 9.22 2.86
C GLU A 182 -24.26 9.10 2.78
N GLU A 183 -23.62 8.39 3.74
CA GLU A 183 -22.18 8.12 3.86
C GLU A 183 -21.31 9.30 4.31
N HIS A 184 -21.92 10.39 4.79
CA HIS A 184 -21.14 11.48 5.37
C HIS A 184 -20.48 11.07 6.69
N LEU A 185 -19.23 11.44 6.86
CA LEU A 185 -18.46 11.16 8.07
C LEU A 185 -19.04 11.91 9.27
N GLN A 186 -19.49 11.18 10.29
CA GLN A 186 -20.14 11.69 11.51
C GLN A 186 -19.27 11.57 12.75
N GLY A 187 -18.35 10.63 12.77
CA GLY A 187 -17.56 10.36 13.95
C GLY A 187 -16.55 9.24 13.72
N VAL A 188 -15.77 9.00 14.75
CA VAL A 188 -14.80 7.91 14.80
C VAL A 188 -14.88 7.22 16.17
N LEU A 189 -14.61 5.93 16.19
CA LEU A 189 -14.44 5.15 17.42
C LEU A 189 -13.33 4.13 17.22
N THR A 190 -12.72 3.73 18.33
CA THR A 190 -11.70 2.69 18.31
C THR A 190 -12.30 1.33 18.67
N LEU A 191 -11.63 0.26 18.25
CA LEU A 191 -11.98 -1.09 18.71
C LEU A 191 -12.02 -1.17 20.25
N ARG A 192 -11.17 -0.41 20.95
CA ARG A 192 -11.17 -0.30 22.40
C ARG A 192 -12.49 0.25 22.94
N ASP A 193 -13.03 1.30 22.30
CA ASP A 193 -14.30 1.93 22.73
C ASP A 193 -15.45 0.92 22.63
N LEU A 194 -15.47 0.12 21.56
CA LEU A 194 -16.44 -0.97 21.41
C LEU A 194 -16.30 -2.05 22.49
N ILE A 195 -15.07 -2.45 22.82
CA ILE A 195 -14.81 -3.51 23.81
C ILE A 195 -15.28 -3.13 25.20
N VAL A 196 -15.16 -1.84 25.58
CA VAL A 196 -15.52 -1.38 26.93
C VAL A 196 -16.98 -0.93 27.05
N ALA A 197 -17.68 -0.70 25.93
CA ALA A 197 -19.06 -0.23 25.90
C ALA A 197 -20.06 -1.37 26.21
N ASP A 198 -21.25 -0.99 26.73
CA ASP A 198 -22.35 -1.94 26.87
C ASP A 198 -22.83 -2.38 25.47
N PRO A 199 -23.08 -3.68 25.25
CA PRO A 199 -23.50 -4.20 23.95
C PRO A 199 -24.76 -3.56 23.35
N LYS A 200 -25.61 -2.96 24.19
CA LYS A 200 -26.87 -2.33 23.77
C LYS A 200 -26.75 -0.83 23.50
N THR A 201 -25.60 -0.23 23.83
CA THR A 201 -25.33 1.20 23.59
C THR A 201 -25.28 1.45 22.08
N ARG A 202 -25.74 2.60 21.63
CA ARG A 202 -25.65 3.02 20.23
C ARG A 202 -24.25 3.58 19.94
N VAL A 203 -23.81 3.40 18.72
CA VAL A 203 -22.57 3.96 18.20
C VAL A 203 -22.52 5.48 18.38
N SER A 204 -23.61 6.20 18.06
CA SER A 204 -23.72 7.64 18.23
C SER A 204 -23.57 8.16 19.67
N GLU A 205 -23.67 7.27 20.68
CA GLU A 205 -23.51 7.65 22.10
C GLU A 205 -22.03 7.53 22.56
N ILE A 206 -21.20 6.80 21.82
CA ILE A 206 -19.80 6.50 22.20
C ILE A 206 -18.77 6.98 21.19
N MET A 207 -19.17 7.35 19.98
CA MET A 207 -18.25 7.88 18.97
C MET A 207 -17.69 9.24 19.40
N ASN A 208 -16.49 9.54 18.91
CA ASN A 208 -15.95 10.90 18.94
C ASN A 208 -16.44 11.64 17.68
N PRO A 209 -17.24 12.71 17.81
CA PRO A 209 -17.72 13.48 16.66
C PRO A 209 -16.67 14.49 16.13
N ASP A 210 -15.62 14.79 16.90
CA ASP A 210 -14.56 15.72 16.52
C ASP A 210 -13.50 14.97 15.70
N VAL A 211 -13.83 14.65 14.44
CA VAL A 211 -12.96 13.92 13.54
C VAL A 211 -12.08 14.89 12.75
N ILE A 212 -10.79 14.63 12.77
CA ILE A 212 -9.84 15.26 11.86
C ILE A 212 -9.81 14.41 10.58
N TYR A 213 -9.97 15.05 9.44
CA TYR A 213 -10.01 14.42 8.11
C TYR A 213 -9.31 15.32 7.10
N VAL A 214 -8.97 14.78 5.96
CA VAL A 214 -8.52 15.51 4.78
C VAL A 214 -9.52 15.32 3.63
N ARG A 215 -9.39 16.16 2.62
CA ARG A 215 -10.12 15.97 1.37
C ARG A 215 -9.29 15.13 0.41
N ASP A 216 -9.96 14.50 -0.52
CA ASP A 216 -9.35 13.72 -1.60
C ASP A 216 -8.35 14.53 -2.44
N ASP A 217 -8.60 15.86 -2.61
CA ASP A 217 -7.73 16.81 -3.32
C ASP A 217 -6.67 17.49 -2.41
N THR A 218 -6.40 16.95 -1.24
CA THR A 218 -5.36 17.48 -0.32
C THR A 218 -4.00 16.95 -0.73
N ASP A 219 -3.02 17.84 -0.84
CA ASP A 219 -1.63 17.52 -1.13
C ASP A 219 -1.03 16.49 -0.13
N GLN A 220 -0.31 15.51 -0.63
CA GLN A 220 0.26 14.40 0.16
C GLN A 220 1.23 14.86 1.25
N GLU A 221 2.01 15.95 1.04
CA GLU A 221 2.87 16.51 2.07
C GLU A 221 2.05 17.10 3.24
N GLU A 222 0.88 17.69 2.94
CA GLU A 222 -0.03 18.19 3.98
C GLU A 222 -0.64 17.04 4.79
N VAL A 223 -0.99 15.95 4.13
CA VAL A 223 -1.45 14.70 4.79
C VAL A 223 -0.37 14.17 5.73
N ALA A 224 0.85 14.00 5.23
CA ALA A 224 2.00 13.51 6.00
C ALA A 224 2.28 14.40 7.21
N ARG A 225 2.28 15.72 7.04
CA ARG A 225 2.47 16.68 8.13
C ARG A 225 1.36 16.58 9.17
N LEU A 226 0.10 16.47 8.75
CA LEU A 226 -1.04 16.36 9.66
C LEU A 226 -0.96 15.08 10.48
N MET A 227 -0.66 13.96 9.87
CA MET A 227 -0.51 12.67 10.56
C MET A 227 0.64 12.71 11.57
N ALA A 228 1.78 13.31 11.20
CA ALA A 228 2.92 13.49 12.10
C ALA A 228 2.58 14.41 13.30
N ASP A 229 1.93 15.55 13.06
CA ASP A 229 1.60 16.53 14.09
C ASP A 229 0.63 15.97 15.17
N TYR A 230 -0.30 15.13 14.75
CA TYR A 230 -1.31 14.54 15.63
C TYR A 230 -0.97 13.10 16.07
N ASN A 231 0.14 12.52 15.59
CA ASN A 231 0.52 11.14 15.82
C ASN A 231 -0.59 10.14 15.39
N PHE A 232 -1.20 10.38 14.26
CA PHE A 232 -2.18 9.47 13.69
C PHE A 232 -1.50 8.31 12.97
N THR A 233 -2.10 7.13 13.07
CA THR A 233 -1.69 5.95 12.32
C THR A 233 -2.59 5.72 11.10
N VAL A 234 -3.71 6.44 11.05
CA VAL A 234 -4.68 6.41 9.95
C VAL A 234 -5.46 7.71 9.94
N LEU A 235 -5.74 8.24 8.77
CA LEU A 235 -6.46 9.50 8.57
C LEU A 235 -7.59 9.31 7.55
N PRO A 236 -8.85 9.68 7.85
CA PRO A 236 -9.95 9.53 6.90
C PRO A 236 -9.89 10.61 5.82
N VAL A 237 -10.19 10.18 4.60
CA VAL A 237 -10.32 11.01 3.40
C VAL A 237 -11.78 11.16 3.05
N VAL A 238 -12.20 12.38 2.72
CA VAL A 238 -13.59 12.70 2.35
C VAL A 238 -13.65 13.47 1.02
N ASP A 239 -14.76 13.30 0.31
CA ASP A 239 -15.06 14.08 -0.90
C ASP A 239 -15.55 15.52 -0.58
N GLU A 240 -15.92 16.27 -1.63
CA GLU A 240 -16.49 17.63 -1.52
C GLU A 240 -17.74 17.70 -0.64
N ASP A 241 -18.55 16.65 -0.61
CA ASP A 241 -19.79 16.53 0.15
C ASP A 241 -19.57 16.00 1.58
N LYS A 242 -18.32 15.75 1.98
CA LYS A 242 -17.88 15.11 3.24
C LYS A 242 -18.30 13.65 3.38
N LYS A 243 -18.50 12.93 2.31
CA LYS A 243 -18.61 11.48 2.35
C LYS A 243 -17.24 10.86 2.53
N LEU A 244 -17.18 9.81 3.33
CA LEU A 244 -15.98 9.04 3.52
C LEU A 244 -15.68 8.25 2.23
N VAL A 245 -14.55 8.51 1.60
CA VAL A 245 -14.12 7.85 0.36
C VAL A 245 -12.92 6.93 0.56
N GLY A 246 -12.08 7.19 1.57
CA GLY A 246 -10.89 6.39 1.84
C GLY A 246 -10.25 6.67 3.18
N ILE A 247 -9.14 6.04 3.40
CA ILE A 247 -8.21 6.29 4.51
C ILE A 247 -6.78 6.32 3.98
N VAL A 248 -5.92 7.15 4.58
CA VAL A 248 -4.48 7.10 4.38
C VAL A 248 -3.86 6.45 5.61
N THR A 249 -2.98 5.50 5.43
CA THR A 249 -2.29 4.80 6.53
C THR A 249 -0.91 5.39 6.80
N ILE A 250 -0.26 4.99 7.89
CA ILE A 250 1.03 5.58 8.27
C ILE A 250 2.18 5.05 7.43
N ASP A 251 2.09 3.84 6.91
CA ASP A 251 3.06 3.22 6.01
C ASP A 251 3.16 4.00 4.69
N ASP A 252 2.04 4.32 4.04
CA ASP A 252 2.01 5.15 2.83
C ASP A 252 2.61 6.54 3.08
N VAL A 253 2.29 7.13 4.24
CA VAL A 253 2.87 8.42 4.63
C VAL A 253 4.39 8.36 4.84
N VAL A 254 4.93 7.23 5.30
CA VAL A 254 6.39 7.05 5.40
C VAL A 254 7.02 7.06 4.01
N ASP A 255 6.41 6.41 3.03
CA ASP A 255 6.89 6.38 1.65
C ASP A 255 6.83 7.79 1.02
N VAL A 256 5.72 8.51 1.19
CA VAL A 256 5.62 9.93 0.81
C VAL A 256 6.75 10.78 1.39
N ILE A 257 7.06 10.63 2.69
CA ILE A 257 8.15 11.39 3.34
C ILE A 257 9.52 11.05 2.74
N GLU A 258 9.78 9.79 2.39
CA GLU A 258 11.04 9.37 1.77
C GLU A 258 11.16 9.90 0.32
N GLU A 259 10.09 9.89 -0.44
CA GLU A 259 10.01 10.42 -1.80
C GLU A 259 10.25 11.94 -1.82
N GLU A 260 9.51 12.70 -1.02
CA GLU A 260 9.63 14.15 -0.91
C GLU A 260 11.03 14.58 -0.43
N ALA A 261 11.59 13.87 0.57
CA ALA A 261 12.96 14.13 1.03
C ALA A 261 13.99 13.89 -0.10
N THR A 262 13.75 12.89 -0.92
CA THR A 262 14.60 12.55 -2.07
C THR A 262 14.48 13.62 -3.16
N GLU A 263 13.27 14.05 -3.49
CA GLU A 263 13.00 15.09 -4.47
C GLU A 263 13.63 16.44 -4.05
N ASP A 264 13.50 16.82 -2.80
CA ASP A 264 14.10 18.03 -2.24
C ASP A 264 15.64 18.01 -2.34
N ILE A 265 16.27 16.85 -2.08
CA ILE A 265 17.72 16.70 -2.24
C ILE A 265 18.12 16.89 -3.71
N TYR A 266 17.35 16.35 -4.66
CA TYR A 266 17.60 16.53 -6.09
C TYR A 266 17.37 17.96 -6.54
N ARG A 267 16.32 18.63 -6.08
CA ARG A 267 16.06 20.05 -6.34
C ARG A 267 17.21 20.94 -5.84
N LEU A 268 17.74 20.67 -4.65
CA LEU A 268 18.90 21.39 -4.10
C LEU A 268 20.20 21.08 -4.86
N GLY A 269 20.42 19.84 -5.28
CA GLY A 269 21.58 19.44 -6.08
C GLY A 269 21.57 19.99 -7.51
N ALA A 270 20.38 20.16 -8.12
CA ALA A 270 20.21 20.72 -9.45
C ALA A 270 20.52 22.23 -9.52
N VAL A 271 20.50 22.93 -8.40
CA VAL A 271 20.92 24.35 -8.32
C VAL A 271 22.43 24.53 -8.56
N GLU A 272 23.24 23.49 -8.36
CA GLU A 272 24.69 23.49 -8.63
C GLU A 272 25.08 23.02 -10.04
N SER A 273 24.11 22.51 -10.85
CA SER A 273 24.39 22.02 -12.22
C SER A 273 23.31 22.45 -13.22
N PRO A 274 23.54 23.52 -14.02
CA PRO A 274 22.53 24.08 -14.91
C PRO A 274 22.14 23.24 -16.13
N GLU A 275 22.61 22.03 -16.29
CA GLU A 275 22.46 21.22 -17.52
C GLU A 275 21.74 19.85 -17.35
N LEU A 276 21.12 19.58 -16.22
CA LEU A 276 20.29 18.37 -16.09
C LEU A 276 18.83 18.68 -16.36
N VAL A 277 18.42 18.54 -17.60
CA VAL A 277 17.02 18.49 -18.02
C VAL A 277 16.44 17.15 -17.56
N TYR A 278 15.57 17.22 -16.55
CA TYR A 278 14.83 16.04 -16.08
C TYR A 278 13.89 15.53 -17.18
N SER A 279 14.18 14.34 -17.69
CA SER A 279 13.12 13.45 -18.13
C SER A 279 12.77 12.56 -16.93
N LYS A 280 11.50 12.36 -16.62
CA LYS A 280 10.98 11.40 -15.62
C LYS A 280 11.43 9.96 -15.99
N SER A 281 12.67 9.66 -15.78
CA SER A 281 13.22 8.33 -16.04
C SER A 281 14.37 8.04 -15.10
N SER A 282 14.06 7.22 -14.10
CA SER A 282 15.01 6.40 -13.33
C SER A 282 16.19 7.15 -12.70
N VAL A 283 16.10 7.40 -11.43
CA VAL A 283 17.12 7.88 -10.48
C VAL A 283 18.45 7.10 -10.57
N TRP A 284 18.44 5.88 -11.10
CA TRP A 284 19.59 4.97 -11.19
C TRP A 284 20.58 5.23 -12.33
N LYS A 285 20.28 6.09 -13.30
CA LYS A 285 21.23 6.39 -14.38
C LYS A 285 22.30 7.44 -14.04
N GLY A 286 22.19 8.12 -12.92
CA GLY A 286 23.11 9.16 -12.49
C GLY A 286 24.30 8.70 -11.65
N PHE A 287 24.35 7.44 -11.19
CA PHE A 287 25.40 6.95 -10.29
C PHE A 287 26.53 6.15 -10.97
N VAL A 288 26.52 6.02 -12.29
CA VAL A 288 27.60 5.36 -13.06
C VAL A 288 28.14 6.34 -14.09
N ALA A 289 28.99 7.24 -13.64
CA ALA A 289 30.01 7.93 -14.45
C ALA A 289 31.19 8.32 -13.56
#